data_44be70049d4b2af3794ed3460752e2c8
#
_entry.id   44be70049d4b2af3794ed3460752e2c8
#
_cell.length_a   1.000
_cell.length_b   1.000
_cell.length_c   1.000
_cell.angle_alpha   90.00
_cell.angle_beta   90.00
_cell.angle_gamma   90.00
#
_symmetry.space_group_name_H-M   'P 1'
#
loop_
_entity.id
_entity.type
_entity.pdbx_description
1 polymer ?
#
loop_
_entity_poly.entity_id
_entity_poly.type
_entity_poly.pdbx_seq_one_letter_code
_entity_poly.pdbx_strand_id
1 'polypeptide(L)'
;MVLVTARRALRSRVSRVVLHPAVMVPLFLLAFYGLYLAELADPLLRTWTGHLALEVGFLVAGLLFTVPVLSTDPLPIRQTHHGRALDLVLEMPLHAFFGVIVMMATAPMVPLFAAPPAGWGIDPLRDQQLAGGLAWSYGEAPGLLMLLLIASRWQRNDTERSRARDRQIDRDGGADAELEDYNAYLARLNGSRPSGAPPAQP
;
A
#
# COMPACT_ATOMS: atom_id res chain seq x y z
N MET A 1 -10.33 4.06 -28.69
CA MET A 1 -9.02 3.54 -29.10
C MET A 1 -8.00 3.58 -27.94
N VAL A 2 -7.79 4.70 -27.29
CA VAL A 2 -6.80 4.87 -26.18
C VAL A 2 -7.00 3.86 -25.03
N LEU A 3 -8.23 3.65 -24.54
CA LEU A 3 -8.54 2.71 -23.45
C LEU A 3 -8.21 1.24 -23.78
N VAL A 4 -8.41 0.83 -25.04
CA VAL A 4 -8.11 -0.54 -25.47
C VAL A 4 -6.61 -0.76 -25.54
N THR A 5 -5.85 0.23 -26.01
CA THR A 5 -4.39 0.19 -26.09
C THR A 5 -3.77 0.19 -24.69
N ALA A 6 -4.25 1.05 -23.79
CA ALA A 6 -3.83 1.09 -22.40
C ALA A 6 -4.08 -0.25 -21.67
N ARG A 7 -5.28 -0.82 -21.87
CA ARG A 7 -5.65 -2.13 -21.29
C ARG A 7 -4.80 -3.28 -21.84
N ARG A 8 -4.42 -3.21 -23.13
CA ARG A 8 -3.53 -4.19 -23.77
C ARG A 8 -2.08 -4.06 -23.26
N ALA A 9 -1.60 -2.83 -23.09
CA ALA A 9 -0.30 -2.54 -22.50
C ALA A 9 -0.20 -3.06 -21.05
N LEU A 10 -1.21 -2.76 -20.21
CA LEU A 10 -1.28 -3.22 -18.82
C LEU A 10 -1.36 -4.75 -18.68
N ARG A 11 -1.85 -5.47 -19.69
CA ARG A 11 -1.91 -6.94 -19.72
C ARG A 11 -0.66 -7.60 -20.32
N SER A 12 0.34 -6.83 -20.70
CA SER A 12 1.57 -7.36 -21.28
C SER A 12 2.41 -8.14 -20.25
N ARG A 13 3.33 -8.97 -20.74
CA ARG A 13 4.31 -9.65 -19.86
C ARG A 13 5.22 -8.65 -19.16
N VAL A 14 5.58 -7.57 -19.86
CA VAL A 14 6.39 -6.48 -19.30
C VAL A 14 5.71 -5.82 -18.11
N SER A 15 4.42 -5.43 -18.25
CA SER A 15 3.66 -4.86 -17.14
C SER A 15 3.55 -5.80 -15.94
N ARG A 16 3.45 -7.09 -16.19
CA ARG A 16 3.42 -8.09 -15.11
C ARG A 16 4.71 -8.14 -14.30
N VAL A 17 5.85 -8.00 -14.96
CA VAL A 17 7.15 -7.98 -14.28
C VAL A 17 7.38 -6.64 -13.58
N VAL A 18 7.14 -5.55 -14.29
CA VAL A 18 7.40 -4.18 -13.81
C VAL A 18 6.49 -3.78 -12.64
N LEU A 19 5.22 -4.24 -12.66
CA LEU A 19 4.26 -3.99 -11.57
C LEU A 19 4.35 -5.01 -10.43
N HIS A 20 5.33 -5.93 -10.47
CA HIS A 20 5.50 -6.90 -9.39
C HIS A 20 6.17 -6.22 -8.18
N PRO A 21 5.67 -6.42 -6.94
CA PRO A 21 6.24 -5.80 -5.75
C PRO A 21 7.74 -6.01 -5.59
N ALA A 22 8.24 -7.20 -5.93
CA ALA A 22 9.67 -7.53 -5.92
C ALA A 22 10.52 -6.72 -6.92
N VAL A 23 9.90 -5.99 -7.87
CA VAL A 23 10.57 -5.08 -8.79
C VAL A 23 10.33 -3.63 -8.38
N MET A 24 9.11 -3.30 -7.96
CA MET A 24 8.75 -1.94 -7.58
C MET A 24 9.48 -1.46 -6.32
N VAL A 25 9.59 -2.30 -5.29
CA VAL A 25 10.27 -1.92 -4.04
C VAL A 25 11.76 -1.63 -4.27
N PRO A 26 12.55 -2.51 -4.94
CA PRO A 26 13.93 -2.17 -5.29
C PRO A 26 14.06 -0.96 -6.21
N LEU A 27 13.14 -0.75 -7.15
CA LEU A 27 13.15 0.43 -8.02
C LEU A 27 12.91 1.71 -7.22
N PHE A 28 11.99 1.69 -6.27
CA PHE A 28 11.74 2.78 -5.34
C PHE A 28 12.99 3.08 -4.49
N LEU A 29 13.59 2.06 -3.91
CA LEU A 29 14.83 2.20 -3.12
C LEU A 29 15.97 2.76 -3.98
N LEU A 30 16.12 2.30 -5.20
CA LEU A 30 17.12 2.81 -6.13
C LEU A 30 16.86 4.29 -6.48
N ALA A 31 15.62 4.68 -6.72
CA ALA A 31 15.25 6.05 -7.05
C ALA A 31 15.55 7.03 -5.90
N PHE A 32 15.28 6.64 -4.66
CA PHE A 32 15.53 7.51 -3.51
C PHE A 32 16.95 7.33 -2.94
N TYR A 33 17.27 6.14 -2.48
CA TYR A 33 18.53 5.89 -1.80
C TYR A 33 19.72 5.76 -2.76
N GLY A 34 19.55 5.07 -3.89
CA GLY A 34 20.62 4.86 -4.86
C GLY A 34 21.08 6.16 -5.50
N LEU A 35 20.16 7.04 -5.88
CA LEU A 35 20.49 8.33 -6.49
C LEU A 35 21.23 9.26 -5.53
N TYR A 36 20.78 9.35 -4.29
CA TYR A 36 21.32 10.33 -3.33
C TYR A 36 22.54 9.77 -2.57
N LEU A 37 22.51 8.53 -2.09
CA LEU A 37 23.60 7.96 -1.32
C LEU A 37 24.75 7.46 -2.19
N ALA A 38 24.50 7.12 -3.45
CA ALA A 38 25.56 6.75 -4.40
C ALA A 38 26.08 7.94 -5.22
N GLU A 39 25.74 9.17 -4.84
CA GLU A 39 26.17 10.43 -5.49
C GLU A 39 25.80 10.52 -6.99
N LEU A 40 24.85 9.73 -7.45
CA LEU A 40 24.43 9.69 -8.87
C LEU A 40 23.55 10.88 -9.25
N ALA A 41 22.93 11.56 -8.28
CA ALA A 41 22.08 12.71 -8.52
C ALA A 41 22.87 13.90 -9.05
N ASP A 42 24.08 14.17 -8.53
CA ASP A 42 24.88 15.35 -8.90
C ASP A 42 25.21 15.40 -10.40
N PRO A 43 25.83 14.40 -11.03
CA PRO A 43 26.16 14.45 -12.46
C PRO A 43 24.91 14.52 -13.35
N LEU A 44 23.80 13.93 -12.93
CA LEU A 44 22.54 14.01 -13.67
C LEU A 44 21.95 15.43 -13.61
N LEU A 45 21.91 16.04 -12.44
CA LEU A 45 21.37 17.39 -12.24
C LEU A 45 22.19 18.47 -12.93
N ARG A 46 23.48 18.24 -13.24
CA ARG A 46 24.33 19.18 -13.97
C ARG A 46 23.99 19.31 -15.46
N THR A 47 23.20 18.40 -16.00
CA THR A 47 22.78 18.42 -17.41
C THR A 47 21.27 18.55 -17.51
N TRP A 48 20.79 19.30 -18.49
CA TRP A 48 19.35 19.44 -18.72
C TRP A 48 18.67 18.11 -19.01
N THR A 49 19.32 17.25 -19.79
CA THR A 49 18.81 15.91 -20.11
C THR A 49 18.77 14.99 -18.89
N GLY A 50 19.76 15.09 -18.02
CA GLY A 50 19.80 14.34 -16.76
C GLY A 50 18.72 14.81 -15.78
N HIS A 51 18.51 16.14 -15.69
CA HIS A 51 17.44 16.73 -14.89
C HIS A 51 16.06 16.21 -15.35
N LEU A 52 15.79 16.28 -16.65
CA LEU A 52 14.55 15.75 -17.23
C LEU A 52 14.41 14.23 -17.02
N ALA A 53 15.51 13.50 -17.12
CA ALA A 53 15.50 12.05 -16.87
C ALA A 53 15.16 11.71 -15.42
N LEU A 54 15.63 12.50 -14.45
CA LEU A 54 15.25 12.35 -13.05
C LEU A 54 13.77 12.65 -12.82
N GLU A 55 13.25 13.78 -13.35
CA GLU A 55 11.84 14.14 -13.21
C GLU A 55 10.92 13.06 -13.78
N VAL A 56 11.19 12.62 -15.01
CA VAL A 56 10.43 11.55 -15.65
C VAL A 56 10.60 10.22 -14.92
N GLY A 57 11.81 9.93 -14.46
CA GLY A 57 12.10 8.72 -13.69
C GLY A 57 11.32 8.64 -12.38
N PHE A 58 11.29 9.72 -11.61
CA PHE A 58 10.49 9.81 -10.38
C PHE A 58 8.99 9.72 -10.66
N LEU A 59 8.50 10.39 -11.70
CA LEU A 59 7.10 10.30 -12.11
C LEU A 59 6.73 8.86 -12.46
N VAL A 60 7.55 8.18 -13.26
CA VAL A 60 7.32 6.79 -13.66
C VAL A 60 7.38 5.86 -12.45
N ALA A 61 8.37 6.00 -11.57
CA ALA A 61 8.47 5.21 -10.35
C ALA A 61 7.24 5.38 -9.45
N GLY A 62 6.79 6.62 -9.24
CA GLY A 62 5.58 6.92 -8.48
C GLY A 62 4.31 6.34 -9.10
N LEU A 63 4.16 6.41 -10.42
CA LEU A 63 3.02 5.80 -11.11
C LEU A 63 3.04 4.27 -11.03
N LEU A 64 4.22 3.65 -11.20
CA LEU A 64 4.38 2.20 -11.10
C LEU A 64 4.02 1.69 -9.71
N PHE A 65 4.30 2.47 -8.68
CA PHE A 65 3.91 2.16 -7.31
C PHE A 65 2.41 2.41 -7.06
N THR A 66 1.91 3.59 -7.41
CA THR A 66 0.55 4.04 -7.07
C THR A 66 -0.53 3.28 -7.85
N VAL A 67 -0.29 2.99 -9.13
CA VAL A 67 -1.29 2.31 -9.98
C VAL A 67 -1.71 0.94 -9.45
N PRO A 68 -0.82 0.01 -9.06
CA PRO A 68 -1.22 -1.28 -8.48
C PRO A 68 -1.96 -1.15 -7.16
N VAL A 69 -1.56 -0.19 -6.34
CA VAL A 69 -2.13 0.05 -5.01
C VAL A 69 -3.58 0.55 -5.11
N LEU A 70 -3.84 1.53 -5.99
CA LEU A 70 -5.15 2.18 -6.13
C LEU A 70 -6.09 1.51 -7.14
N SER A 71 -5.58 0.72 -8.07
CA SER A 71 -6.38 0.16 -9.15
C SER A 71 -7.49 -0.75 -8.64
N THR A 72 -8.70 -0.51 -9.17
CA THR A 72 -9.88 -1.37 -8.99
C THR A 72 -10.02 -2.37 -10.15
N ASP A 73 -9.36 -2.10 -11.28
CA ASP A 73 -9.38 -2.96 -12.46
C ASP A 73 -8.50 -4.21 -12.28
N PRO A 74 -8.82 -5.32 -12.96
CA PRO A 74 -8.00 -6.52 -12.91
C PRO A 74 -6.66 -6.28 -13.60
N LEU A 75 -5.68 -5.87 -12.81
CA LEU A 75 -4.28 -5.83 -13.22
C LEU A 75 -3.75 -7.25 -13.47
N PRO A 76 -2.67 -7.42 -14.25
CA PRO A 76 -2.07 -8.72 -14.53
C PRO A 76 -1.59 -9.45 -13.26
N ILE A 77 -1.45 -8.74 -12.16
CA ILE A 77 -1.12 -9.27 -10.83
C ILE A 77 -2.34 -9.08 -9.93
N ARG A 78 -2.91 -10.17 -9.46
CA ARG A 78 -3.99 -10.14 -8.48
C ARG A 78 -3.39 -9.90 -7.10
N GLN A 79 -3.42 -8.67 -6.65
CA GLN A 79 -3.08 -8.35 -5.26
C GLN A 79 -4.35 -8.38 -4.40
N THR A 80 -4.24 -9.01 -3.23
CA THR A 80 -5.26 -8.95 -2.19
C THR A 80 -5.25 -7.56 -1.54
N HIS A 81 -6.33 -7.19 -0.85
CA HIS A 81 -6.35 -5.95 -0.07
C HIS A 81 -5.24 -5.91 0.99
N HIS A 82 -4.95 -7.05 1.62
CA HIS A 82 -3.85 -7.19 2.58
C HIS A 82 -2.48 -6.98 1.92
N GLY A 83 -2.24 -7.51 0.72
CA GLY A 83 -0.99 -7.31 0.00
C GLY A 83 -0.74 -5.83 -0.32
N ARG A 84 -1.77 -5.13 -0.81
CA ARG A 84 -1.70 -3.69 -1.09
C ARG A 84 -1.45 -2.85 0.17
N ALA A 85 -2.10 -3.21 1.28
CA ALA A 85 -1.87 -2.55 2.56
C ALA A 85 -0.45 -2.80 3.06
N LEU A 86 0.07 -4.02 2.90
CA LEU A 86 1.43 -4.36 3.28
C LEU A 86 2.48 -3.60 2.45
N ASP A 87 2.26 -3.46 1.14
CA ASP A 87 3.15 -2.69 0.26
C ASP A 87 3.25 -1.23 0.73
N LEU A 88 2.10 -0.60 1.10
CA LEU A 88 2.07 0.76 1.65
C LEU A 88 2.74 0.84 3.03
N VAL A 89 2.42 -0.08 3.93
CA VAL A 89 2.99 -0.10 5.29
C VAL A 89 4.51 -0.30 5.25
N LEU A 90 5.02 -1.01 4.25
CA LEU A 90 6.46 -1.17 4.04
C LEU A 90 7.10 0.09 3.42
N GLU A 91 6.41 0.74 2.50
CA GLU A 91 6.92 1.93 1.81
C GLU A 91 7.00 3.15 2.74
N MET A 92 5.99 3.37 3.59
CA MET A 92 5.94 4.54 4.48
C MET A 92 7.21 4.71 5.33
N PRO A 93 7.69 3.72 6.11
CA PRO A 93 8.93 3.89 6.86
C PRO A 93 10.15 4.07 5.96
N LEU A 94 10.21 3.40 4.81
CA LEU A 94 11.32 3.58 3.87
C LEU A 94 11.38 5.02 3.35
N HIS A 95 10.24 5.59 2.99
CA HIS A 95 10.15 6.98 2.57
C HIS A 95 10.49 7.95 3.72
N ALA A 96 9.94 7.71 4.91
CA ALA A 96 10.21 8.50 6.10
C ALA A 96 11.69 8.50 6.48
N PHE A 97 12.34 7.34 6.48
CA PHE A 97 13.77 7.23 6.75
C PHE A 97 14.63 8.00 5.75
N PHE A 98 14.26 7.98 4.46
CA PHE A 98 14.95 8.79 3.47
C PHE A 98 14.89 10.28 3.81
N GLY A 99 13.69 10.81 4.09
CA GLY A 99 13.51 12.20 4.49
C GLY A 99 14.31 12.56 5.74
N VAL A 100 14.34 11.68 6.75
CA VAL A 100 15.14 11.86 7.98
C VAL A 100 16.65 11.87 7.69
N ILE A 101 17.14 10.98 6.81
CA ILE A 101 18.56 10.97 6.40
C ILE A 101 18.94 12.31 5.76
N VAL A 102 18.10 12.82 4.85
CA VAL A 102 18.32 14.13 4.20
C VAL A 102 18.31 15.26 5.23
N MET A 103 17.37 15.26 6.19
CA MET A 103 17.30 16.26 7.27
C MET A 103 18.50 16.23 8.20
N MET A 104 18.99 15.04 8.54
CA MET A 104 20.06 14.85 9.53
C MET A 104 21.46 14.94 8.93
N ALA A 105 21.59 15.05 7.61
CA ALA A 105 22.88 15.19 6.96
C ALA A 105 23.57 16.47 7.43
N THR A 106 24.88 16.36 7.73
CA THR A 106 25.69 17.47 8.24
C THR A 106 26.39 18.27 7.14
N ALA A 107 26.22 17.83 5.89
CA ALA A 107 26.71 18.52 4.69
C ALA A 107 25.70 18.32 3.56
N PRO A 108 25.68 19.21 2.54
CA PRO A 108 24.86 19.03 1.36
C PRO A 108 25.15 17.69 0.68
N MET A 109 24.12 16.86 0.53
CA MET A 109 24.25 15.52 -0.06
C MET A 109 24.49 15.56 -1.58
N VAL A 110 24.05 16.64 -2.21
CA VAL A 110 24.25 16.87 -3.65
C VAL A 110 25.16 18.06 -3.82
N PRO A 111 26.42 17.90 -4.28
CA PRO A 111 27.39 18.97 -4.43
C PRO A 111 26.92 20.16 -5.27
N LEU A 112 26.04 19.93 -6.27
CA LEU A 112 25.43 20.98 -7.07
C LEU A 112 24.74 22.06 -6.21
N PHE A 113 24.10 21.67 -5.12
CA PHE A 113 23.35 22.56 -4.23
C PHE A 113 24.22 23.18 -3.11
N ALA A 114 25.48 22.76 -2.99
CA ALA A 114 26.39 23.29 -1.97
C ALA A 114 26.82 24.74 -2.22
N ALA A 115 26.71 25.24 -3.45
CA ALA A 115 27.10 26.58 -3.84
C ALA A 115 25.97 27.32 -4.61
N PRO A 116 24.89 27.72 -3.94
CA PRO A 116 23.82 28.47 -4.57
C PRO A 116 24.32 29.85 -5.04
N PRO A 117 23.66 30.49 -6.02
CA PRO A 117 24.00 31.85 -6.45
C PRO A 117 23.96 32.81 -5.26
N ALA A 118 25.02 33.64 -5.10
CA ALA A 118 25.18 34.52 -3.94
C ALA A 118 24.01 35.50 -3.72
N GLY A 119 23.29 35.87 -4.79
CA GLY A 119 22.13 36.75 -4.70
C GLY A 119 20.86 36.13 -4.11
N TRP A 120 20.83 34.81 -3.89
CA TRP A 120 19.65 34.12 -3.36
C TRP A 120 19.60 34.10 -1.83
N GLY A 121 20.74 34.34 -1.15
CA GLY A 121 20.79 34.33 0.32
C GLY A 121 20.41 33.04 0.97
N ILE A 122 20.58 31.90 0.28
CA ILE A 122 20.21 30.56 0.73
C ILE A 122 21.38 29.94 1.48
N ASP A 123 21.11 29.39 2.66
CA ASP A 123 21.99 28.43 3.35
C ASP A 123 21.72 27.03 2.82
N PRO A 124 22.67 26.40 2.12
CA PRO A 124 22.45 25.11 1.47
C PRO A 124 22.04 23.98 2.43
N LEU A 125 22.61 23.98 3.63
CA LEU A 125 22.32 22.94 4.61
C LEU A 125 20.92 23.09 5.20
N ARG A 126 20.53 24.32 5.52
CA ARG A 126 19.19 24.61 6.01
C ARG A 126 18.13 24.33 4.95
N ASP A 127 18.41 24.67 3.70
CA ASP A 127 17.52 24.39 2.56
C ASP A 127 17.32 22.86 2.39
N GLN A 128 18.41 22.10 2.45
CA GLN A 128 18.36 20.63 2.42
C GLN A 128 17.56 20.06 3.60
N GLN A 129 17.72 20.59 4.81
CA GLN A 129 16.96 20.16 5.99
C GLN A 129 15.47 20.42 5.80
N LEU A 130 15.09 21.57 5.26
CA LEU A 130 13.70 21.89 4.93
C LEU A 130 13.16 20.95 3.83
N ALA A 131 13.94 20.71 2.78
CA ALA A 131 13.58 19.79 1.71
C ALA A 131 13.36 18.36 2.23
N GLY A 132 14.25 17.88 3.12
CA GLY A 132 14.07 16.58 3.77
C GLY A 132 12.80 16.50 4.63
N GLY A 133 12.51 17.56 5.38
CA GLY A 133 11.28 17.70 6.17
C GLY A 133 10.02 17.70 5.30
N LEU A 134 10.05 18.41 4.18
CA LEU A 134 8.96 18.42 3.21
C LEU A 134 8.78 17.04 2.56
N ALA A 135 9.87 16.40 2.14
CA ALA A 135 9.84 15.06 1.56
C ALA A 135 9.22 14.06 2.54
N TRP A 136 9.63 14.09 3.80
CA TRP A 136 9.07 13.26 4.86
C TRP A 136 7.57 13.50 5.04
N SER A 137 7.17 14.75 5.30
CA SER A 137 5.77 15.07 5.61
C SER A 137 4.83 14.89 4.42
N TYR A 138 5.29 15.15 3.20
CA TYR A 138 4.49 15.03 1.99
C TYR A 138 4.24 13.56 1.60
N GLY A 139 5.16 12.67 1.89
CA GLY A 139 4.97 11.23 1.65
C GLY A 139 3.95 10.58 2.59
N GLU A 140 3.91 11.01 3.86
CA GLU A 140 3.02 10.44 4.87
C GLU A 140 1.53 10.69 4.59
N ALA A 141 1.15 11.89 4.19
CA ALA A 141 -0.25 12.24 4.00
C ALA A 141 -0.94 11.48 2.84
N PRO A 142 -0.37 11.39 1.63
CA PRO A 142 -0.92 10.56 0.56
C PRO A 142 -0.91 9.06 0.91
N GLY A 143 0.14 8.56 1.56
CA GLY A 143 0.24 7.16 2.00
C GLY A 143 -0.88 6.80 2.96
N LEU A 144 -1.11 7.62 3.97
CA LEU A 144 -2.22 7.44 4.92
C LEU A 144 -3.58 7.49 4.21
N LEU A 145 -3.79 8.44 3.30
CA LEU A 145 -5.02 8.52 2.51
C LEU A 145 -5.25 7.25 1.68
N MET A 146 -4.22 6.74 1.02
CA MET A 146 -4.30 5.49 0.26
C MET A 146 -4.63 4.31 1.17
N LEU A 147 -4.01 4.23 2.34
CA LEU A 147 -4.30 3.18 3.32
C LEU A 147 -5.76 3.21 3.79
N LEU A 148 -6.29 4.40 4.10
CA LEU A 148 -7.70 4.59 4.48
C LEU A 148 -8.65 4.19 3.34
N LEU A 149 -8.31 4.52 2.09
CA LEU A 149 -9.09 4.11 0.92
C LEU A 149 -9.10 2.59 0.75
N ILE A 150 -7.97 1.91 0.94
CA ILE A 150 -7.90 0.45 0.87
C ILE A 150 -8.70 -0.18 1.99
N ALA A 151 -8.55 0.29 3.22
CA ALA A 151 -9.29 -0.19 4.39
C ALA A 151 -10.81 -0.02 4.20
N SER A 152 -11.26 1.13 3.72
CA SER A 152 -12.68 1.38 3.46
C SER A 152 -13.25 0.46 2.36
N ARG A 153 -12.49 0.21 1.30
CA ARG A 153 -12.88 -0.73 0.23
C ARG A 153 -12.93 -2.17 0.74
N TRP A 154 -11.95 -2.55 1.54
CA TRP A 154 -11.94 -3.88 2.16
C TRP A 154 -13.16 -4.10 3.05
N GLN A 155 -13.46 -3.15 3.94
CA GLN A 155 -14.62 -3.22 4.83
C GLN A 155 -15.94 -3.35 4.05
N ARG A 156 -16.12 -2.57 2.98
CA ARG A 156 -17.31 -2.66 2.11
C ARG A 156 -17.44 -4.03 1.46
N ASN A 157 -16.35 -4.53 0.87
CA ASN A 157 -16.34 -5.84 0.23
C ASN A 157 -16.61 -6.98 1.21
N ASP A 158 -16.10 -6.89 2.44
CA ASP A 158 -16.33 -7.88 3.48
C ASP A 158 -17.78 -7.89 3.93
N THR A 159 -18.36 -6.71 4.17
CA THR A 159 -19.78 -6.54 4.49
C THR A 159 -20.70 -7.07 3.38
N GLU A 160 -20.38 -6.81 2.12
CA GLU A 160 -21.16 -7.33 0.99
C GLU A 160 -21.10 -8.86 0.88
N ARG A 161 -19.91 -9.44 1.11
CA ARG A 161 -19.72 -10.91 1.14
C ARG A 161 -20.46 -11.55 2.28
N SER A 162 -20.42 -10.97 3.48
CA SER A 162 -21.18 -11.46 4.63
C SER A 162 -22.67 -11.44 4.34
N ARG A 163 -23.21 -10.33 3.87
CA ARG A 163 -24.63 -10.21 3.48
C ARG A 163 -25.04 -11.17 2.37
N ALA A 164 -24.13 -11.46 1.43
CA ALA A 164 -24.41 -12.43 0.36
C ALA A 164 -24.44 -13.86 0.90
N ARG A 165 -23.55 -14.19 1.85
CA ARG A 165 -23.49 -15.49 2.53
C ARG A 165 -24.75 -15.69 3.39
N ASP A 166 -25.13 -14.70 4.19
CA ASP A 166 -26.33 -14.76 5.03
C ASP A 166 -27.57 -15.00 4.17
N ARG A 167 -27.73 -14.26 3.06
CA ARG A 167 -28.85 -14.48 2.11
C ARG A 167 -28.84 -15.85 1.45
N GLN A 168 -27.67 -16.46 1.28
CA GLN A 168 -27.57 -17.80 0.73
C GLN A 168 -27.97 -18.85 1.78
N ILE A 169 -27.50 -18.70 3.02
CA ILE A 169 -27.92 -19.55 4.15
C ILE A 169 -29.44 -19.50 4.35
N ASP A 170 -30.02 -18.29 4.31
CA ASP A 170 -31.46 -18.12 4.43
C ASP A 170 -32.25 -18.78 3.28
N ARG A 171 -31.73 -18.75 2.03
CA ARG A 171 -32.36 -19.42 0.88
C ARG A 171 -32.27 -20.91 0.91
N ASP A 172 -31.16 -21.44 1.41
CA ASP A 172 -30.88 -22.86 1.46
C ASP A 172 -31.51 -23.52 2.71
N GLY A 173 -32.24 -22.74 3.55
CA GLY A 173 -32.87 -23.21 4.78
C GLY A 173 -31.86 -23.67 5.84
N GLY A 174 -30.57 -23.33 5.67
CA GLY A 174 -29.50 -23.83 6.51
C GLY A 174 -29.62 -23.39 7.98
N ALA A 175 -30.17 -22.22 8.24
CA ALA A 175 -30.41 -21.74 9.59
C ALA A 175 -31.49 -22.56 10.32
N ASP A 176 -32.54 -22.96 9.59
CA ASP A 176 -33.63 -23.81 10.12
C ASP A 176 -33.12 -25.21 10.34
N ALA A 177 -32.34 -25.79 9.43
CA ALA A 177 -31.75 -27.11 9.57
C ALA A 177 -30.75 -27.19 10.74
N GLU A 178 -29.94 -26.19 10.95
CA GLU A 178 -28.99 -26.12 12.08
C GLU A 178 -29.73 -25.99 13.42
N LEU A 179 -30.82 -25.23 13.44
CA LEU A 179 -31.69 -25.09 14.60
C LEU A 179 -32.44 -26.40 14.92
N GLU A 180 -32.91 -27.08 13.90
CA GLU A 180 -33.53 -28.41 14.03
C GLU A 180 -32.55 -29.48 14.57
N ASP A 181 -31.33 -29.51 14.03
CA ASP A 181 -30.24 -30.39 14.49
C ASP A 181 -29.85 -30.10 15.93
N TYR A 182 -29.74 -28.80 16.30
CA TYR A 182 -29.47 -28.38 17.67
C TYR A 182 -30.60 -28.78 18.62
N ASN A 183 -31.85 -28.57 18.25
CA ASN A 183 -33.00 -28.97 19.03
C ASN A 183 -33.09 -30.49 19.18
N ALA A 184 -32.78 -31.27 18.13
CA ALA A 184 -32.70 -32.70 18.18
C ALA A 184 -31.58 -33.19 19.12
N TYR A 185 -30.45 -32.53 19.13
CA TYR A 185 -29.35 -32.77 20.07
C TYR A 185 -29.78 -32.52 21.52
N LEU A 186 -30.44 -31.39 21.81
CA LEU A 186 -30.97 -31.09 23.15
C LEU A 186 -32.02 -32.10 23.60
N ALA A 187 -32.89 -32.53 22.70
CA ALA A 187 -33.90 -33.57 23.01
C ALA A 187 -33.25 -34.90 23.40
N ARG A 188 -32.17 -35.31 22.71
CA ARG A 188 -31.40 -36.50 23.07
C ARG A 188 -30.76 -36.38 24.45
N LEU A 189 -30.17 -35.22 24.77
CA LEU A 189 -29.58 -34.98 26.09
C LEU A 189 -30.63 -35.04 27.22
N ASN A 190 -31.82 -34.49 26.98
CA ASN A 190 -32.92 -34.52 27.96
C ASN A 190 -33.57 -35.91 28.07
N GLY A 191 -33.63 -36.65 26.95
CA GLY A 191 -34.16 -38.02 26.94
C GLY A 191 -33.20 -39.06 27.55
N SER A 192 -31.91 -38.76 27.62
CA SER A 192 -30.90 -39.61 28.26
C SER A 192 -30.75 -39.37 29.78
N ARG A 193 -31.49 -38.43 30.38
CA ARG A 193 -31.57 -38.32 31.85
C ARG A 193 -32.34 -39.51 32.41
N PRO A 194 -31.75 -40.35 33.28
CA PRO A 194 -32.49 -41.45 33.92
C PRO A 194 -33.64 -40.85 34.72
N SER A 195 -34.86 -41.33 34.42
CA SER A 195 -36.07 -41.02 35.18
C SER A 195 -35.93 -41.59 36.60
N GLY A 196 -35.28 -40.89 37.51
CA GLY A 196 -35.05 -41.38 38.86
C GLY A 196 -34.17 -40.50 39.77
N ALA A 197 -33.73 -39.33 39.32
CA ALA A 197 -33.06 -38.43 40.27
C ALA A 197 -34.11 -37.65 41.10
N PRO A 198 -34.12 -37.76 42.45
CA PRO A 198 -35.05 -36.97 43.29
C PRO A 198 -34.70 -35.46 43.15
N PRO A 199 -35.70 -34.57 43.28
CA PRO A 199 -35.46 -33.13 43.23
C PRO A 199 -34.52 -32.74 44.38
N ALA A 200 -33.48 -31.96 44.06
CA ALA A 200 -32.64 -31.32 45.08
C ALA A 200 -33.56 -30.43 45.93
N GLN A 201 -33.66 -30.80 47.18
CA GLN A 201 -34.38 -29.99 48.17
C GLN A 201 -33.58 -28.73 48.46
N PRO A 202 -34.24 -27.56 48.78
CA PRO A 202 -33.65 -26.26 48.95
C PRO A 202 -32.68 -26.16 50.12
#